data_8075731ff852870bf779e992a49264f4
#
_entry.id   8075731ff852870bf779e992a49264f4
#
_cell.length_a   1.000
_cell.length_b   1.000
_cell.length_c   1.000
_cell.angle_alpha   90.00
_cell.angle_beta   90.00
_cell.angle_gamma   90.00
#
_symmetry.space_group_name_H-M   'P 1'
#
loop_
_entity.id
_entity.type
_entity.pdbx_description
1 polymer ?
#
loop_
_entity_poly.entity_id
_entity_poly.type
_entity_poly.pdbx_seq_one_letter_code
_entity_poly.pdbx_strand_id
1 'polypeptide(L)'
;MTDLQVFVTKFFDALGAAVEEVEYALIYVVIPDEYKSVFGKTELKLCFDYEVYLENPDYEFVTFGSFILDKIINLSFKYSSASIRYVLIDNLNVTEPEKKIKDFLNKDRCNIEIIEQDKCINYFAKYSFKVNYISDNVVEEFENLVIDMNNLCVSKSFSENLSSIFYETNPQYDYPLNCSVDFLEGFKKAVKQIESISKFKSNNFINTSAKYKETERINEYYQSLKIEAEKRMKRKNLSQEKINEYKHKIRLYDIEKDRQLNEIIERYNVKSEIIFQNTVVYAVPVMYFRYKLTSRNEPDGKLGSCYFNK
;
A
#
# COMPACT_ATOMS: atom_id res chain seq x y z
N MET A 1 -19.94 17.23 -19.22
CA MET A 1 -19.83 15.99 -18.43
C MET A 1 -19.33 16.27 -17.04
N THR A 2 -19.91 15.63 -16.02
CA THR A 2 -19.39 15.67 -14.67
C THR A 2 -18.17 14.74 -14.56
N ASP A 3 -17.26 14.97 -13.59
CA ASP A 3 -16.12 14.07 -13.37
C ASP A 3 -16.56 12.63 -13.10
N LEU A 4 -17.72 12.45 -12.46
CA LEU A 4 -18.31 11.14 -12.19
C LEU A 4 -18.74 10.44 -13.48
N GLN A 5 -19.39 11.15 -14.40
CA GLN A 5 -19.79 10.61 -15.71
C GLN A 5 -18.56 10.19 -16.52
N VAL A 6 -17.51 11.02 -16.55
CA VAL A 6 -16.23 10.69 -17.22
C VAL A 6 -15.61 9.43 -16.63
N PHE A 7 -15.61 9.31 -15.32
CA PHE A 7 -15.07 8.12 -14.63
C PHE A 7 -15.85 6.86 -15.02
N VAL A 8 -17.19 6.89 -14.94
CA VAL A 8 -18.05 5.75 -15.24
C VAL A 8 -17.95 5.34 -16.71
N THR A 9 -17.94 6.30 -17.63
CA THR A 9 -17.77 6.03 -19.07
C THR A 9 -16.44 5.33 -19.33
N LYS A 10 -15.33 5.88 -18.83
CA LYS A 10 -14.00 5.26 -18.99
C LYS A 10 -13.89 3.87 -18.34
N PHE A 11 -14.59 3.66 -17.23
CA PHE A 11 -14.63 2.35 -16.59
C PHE A 11 -15.31 1.31 -17.51
N PHE A 12 -16.47 1.62 -18.08
CA PHE A 12 -17.16 0.70 -18.97
C PHE A 12 -16.41 0.49 -20.29
N ASP A 13 -15.78 1.52 -20.85
CA ASP A 13 -14.88 1.39 -22.00
C ASP A 13 -13.74 0.42 -21.72
N ALA A 14 -13.12 0.53 -20.53
CA ALA A 14 -12.04 -0.37 -20.11
C ALA A 14 -12.49 -1.82 -19.90
N LEU A 15 -13.77 -2.04 -19.57
CA LEU A 15 -14.37 -3.38 -19.53
C LEU A 15 -14.74 -3.95 -20.92
N GLY A 16 -14.56 -3.17 -21.98
CA GLY A 16 -14.97 -3.54 -23.33
C GLY A 16 -16.49 -3.46 -23.56
N ALA A 17 -17.20 -2.67 -22.77
CA ALA A 17 -18.61 -2.39 -22.95
C ALA A 17 -18.82 -1.39 -24.09
N ALA A 18 -19.95 -1.46 -24.77
CA ALA A 18 -20.39 -0.43 -25.70
C ALA A 18 -21.10 0.67 -24.90
N VAL A 19 -20.58 1.90 -24.97
CA VAL A 19 -21.14 3.07 -24.27
C VAL A 19 -21.65 4.05 -25.31
N GLU A 20 -22.92 4.43 -25.21
CA GLU A 20 -23.58 5.43 -26.03
C GLU A 20 -24.04 6.60 -25.16
N GLU A 21 -23.62 7.82 -25.52
CA GLU A 21 -24.15 9.05 -24.91
C GLU A 21 -25.46 9.40 -25.63
N VAL A 22 -26.58 9.24 -24.92
CA VAL A 22 -27.91 9.45 -25.50
C VAL A 22 -28.26 10.93 -25.55
N GLU A 23 -28.11 11.62 -24.39
CA GLU A 23 -28.36 13.03 -24.19
C GLU A 23 -27.51 13.56 -23.02
N TYR A 24 -27.71 14.86 -22.67
CA TYR A 24 -27.07 15.43 -21.48
C TYR A 24 -27.30 14.56 -20.24
N ALA A 25 -26.20 14.18 -19.61
CA ALA A 25 -26.15 13.34 -18.40
C ALA A 25 -26.79 11.93 -18.52
N LEU A 26 -27.18 11.47 -19.72
CA LEU A 26 -27.74 10.15 -19.97
C LEU A 26 -26.77 9.30 -20.79
N ILE A 27 -26.44 8.11 -20.30
CA ILE A 27 -25.69 7.12 -21.07
C ILE A 27 -26.42 5.78 -21.10
N TYR A 28 -26.28 5.09 -22.21
CA TYR A 28 -26.69 3.71 -22.40
C TYR A 28 -25.46 2.83 -22.54
N VAL A 29 -25.41 1.75 -21.75
CA VAL A 29 -24.24 0.88 -21.69
C VAL A 29 -24.66 -0.56 -21.93
N VAL A 30 -24.00 -1.22 -22.88
CA VAL A 30 -24.11 -2.66 -23.10
C VAL A 30 -22.83 -3.33 -22.64
N ILE A 31 -22.93 -4.09 -21.56
CA ILE A 31 -21.78 -4.75 -20.94
C ILE A 31 -21.60 -6.18 -21.47
N PRO A 32 -20.36 -6.71 -21.52
CA PRO A 32 -20.10 -8.10 -21.84
C PRO A 32 -20.78 -9.06 -20.87
N ASP A 33 -21.21 -10.23 -21.39
CA ASP A 33 -21.97 -11.24 -20.63
C ASP A 33 -21.26 -11.72 -19.36
N GLU A 34 -19.93 -11.70 -19.33
CA GLU A 34 -19.11 -12.09 -18.17
C GLU A 34 -19.37 -11.23 -16.93
N TYR A 35 -19.79 -9.96 -17.11
CA TYR A 35 -20.10 -9.03 -16.01
C TYR A 35 -21.59 -9.02 -15.64
N LYS A 36 -22.43 -9.78 -16.33
CA LYS A 36 -23.87 -9.88 -16.04
C LYS A 36 -24.15 -10.28 -14.58
N SER A 37 -23.34 -11.18 -14.03
CA SER A 37 -23.47 -11.61 -12.63
C SER A 37 -23.25 -10.48 -11.62
N VAL A 38 -22.43 -9.48 -11.97
CA VAL A 38 -22.12 -8.34 -11.12
C VAL A 38 -23.23 -7.29 -11.17
N PHE A 39 -23.67 -6.94 -12.39
CA PHE A 39 -24.64 -5.87 -12.59
C PHE A 39 -26.10 -6.36 -12.59
N GLY A 40 -26.34 -7.66 -12.76
CA GLY A 40 -27.66 -8.29 -12.80
C GLY A 40 -28.36 -8.22 -14.16
N LYS A 41 -27.85 -7.38 -15.08
CA LYS A 41 -28.38 -7.17 -16.45
C LYS A 41 -27.22 -6.79 -17.36
N THR A 42 -27.39 -6.98 -18.67
CA THR A 42 -26.38 -6.64 -19.68
C THR A 42 -26.54 -5.24 -20.24
N GLU A 43 -27.69 -4.64 -20.05
CA GLU A 43 -28.03 -3.31 -20.53
C GLU A 43 -28.26 -2.39 -19.33
N LEU A 44 -27.55 -1.28 -19.26
CA LEU A 44 -27.64 -0.28 -18.21
C LEU A 44 -28.03 1.06 -18.81
N LYS A 45 -29.03 1.70 -18.22
CA LYS A 45 -29.41 3.08 -18.50
C LYS A 45 -29.03 3.92 -17.30
N LEU A 46 -28.05 4.80 -17.45
CA LEU A 46 -27.46 5.56 -16.35
C LEU A 46 -27.68 7.05 -16.52
N CYS A 47 -28.07 7.72 -15.43
CA CYS A 47 -28.29 9.16 -15.36
C CYS A 47 -27.40 9.78 -14.30
N PHE A 48 -26.76 10.92 -14.60
CA PHE A 48 -25.80 11.62 -13.73
C PHE A 48 -26.30 12.98 -13.22
N ASP A 49 -27.54 13.35 -13.59
CA ASP A 49 -28.17 14.60 -13.14
C ASP A 49 -29.53 14.30 -12.52
N TYR A 50 -29.80 14.86 -11.35
CA TYR A 50 -31.01 14.55 -10.59
C TYR A 50 -32.28 15.07 -11.25
N GLU A 51 -32.22 16.26 -11.87
CA GLU A 51 -33.39 16.85 -12.56
C GLU A 51 -33.74 16.02 -13.79
N VAL A 52 -32.73 15.63 -14.58
CA VAL A 52 -32.89 14.75 -15.74
C VAL A 52 -33.40 13.36 -15.34
N TYR A 53 -32.97 12.83 -14.19
CA TYR A 53 -33.46 11.56 -13.67
C TYR A 53 -34.96 11.61 -13.34
N LEU A 54 -35.47 12.72 -12.79
CA LEU A 54 -36.91 12.85 -12.50
C LEU A 54 -37.76 12.79 -13.75
N GLU A 55 -37.25 13.25 -14.89
CA GLU A 55 -37.91 13.19 -16.19
C GLU A 55 -37.75 11.82 -16.88
N ASN A 56 -36.70 11.06 -16.47
CA ASN A 56 -36.36 9.77 -17.10
C ASN A 56 -36.25 8.64 -16.02
N PRO A 57 -37.37 8.20 -15.42
CA PRO A 57 -37.39 7.25 -14.31
C PRO A 57 -36.93 5.83 -14.69
N ASP A 58 -36.80 5.52 -15.99
CA ASP A 58 -36.25 4.26 -16.48
C ASP A 58 -34.73 4.15 -16.37
N TYR A 59 -34.05 5.29 -16.09
CA TYR A 59 -32.63 5.34 -15.89
C TYR A 59 -32.27 5.14 -14.41
N GLU A 60 -31.12 4.56 -14.13
CA GLU A 60 -30.58 4.39 -12.78
C GLU A 60 -29.73 5.62 -12.43
N PHE A 61 -30.09 6.30 -11.33
CA PHE A 61 -29.37 7.51 -10.91
C PHE A 61 -27.99 7.14 -10.30
N VAL A 62 -26.93 7.69 -10.88
CA VAL A 62 -25.53 7.46 -10.47
C VAL A 62 -25.04 8.66 -9.67
N THR A 63 -24.84 8.43 -8.40
CA THR A 63 -24.28 9.42 -7.45
C THR A 63 -23.42 8.72 -6.41
N PHE A 64 -22.68 9.48 -5.61
CA PHE A 64 -21.92 8.93 -4.49
C PHE A 64 -22.84 8.20 -3.51
N GLY A 65 -22.52 6.91 -3.23
CA GLY A 65 -23.35 6.02 -2.41
C GLY A 65 -24.49 5.33 -3.16
N SER A 66 -24.63 5.50 -4.49
CA SER A 66 -25.57 4.71 -5.28
C SER A 66 -25.08 3.26 -5.46
N PHE A 67 -26.02 2.32 -5.47
CA PHE A 67 -25.70 0.89 -5.58
C PHE A 67 -24.90 0.54 -6.85
N ILE A 68 -25.20 1.20 -7.96
CA ILE A 68 -24.47 0.99 -9.21
C ILE A 68 -23.03 1.49 -9.12
N LEU A 69 -22.80 2.66 -8.51
CA LEU A 69 -21.46 3.19 -8.33
C LEU A 69 -20.63 2.32 -7.37
N ASP A 70 -21.23 1.80 -6.31
CA ASP A 70 -20.56 0.87 -5.41
C ASP A 70 -20.13 -0.42 -6.12
N LYS A 71 -20.97 -0.95 -7.03
CA LYS A 71 -20.60 -2.09 -7.88
C LYS A 71 -19.42 -1.77 -8.79
N ILE A 72 -19.44 -0.61 -9.45
CA ILE A 72 -18.36 -0.13 -10.31
C ILE A 72 -17.06 -0.02 -9.53
N ILE A 73 -17.08 0.62 -8.37
CA ILE A 73 -15.91 0.78 -7.50
C ILE A 73 -15.38 -0.58 -7.04
N ASN A 74 -16.25 -1.46 -6.54
CA ASN A 74 -15.85 -2.80 -6.08
C ASN A 74 -15.28 -3.65 -7.21
N LEU A 75 -15.79 -3.52 -8.43
CA LEU A 75 -15.25 -4.22 -9.58
C LEU A 75 -13.91 -3.62 -10.02
N SER A 76 -13.77 -2.29 -10.02
CA SER A 76 -12.52 -1.61 -10.36
C SER A 76 -11.37 -2.01 -9.42
N PHE A 77 -11.66 -2.27 -8.15
CA PHE A 77 -10.66 -2.75 -7.19
C PHE A 77 -10.17 -4.19 -7.42
N LYS A 78 -10.89 -4.98 -8.21
CA LYS A 78 -10.45 -6.34 -8.58
C LYS A 78 -9.40 -6.34 -9.70
N TYR A 79 -9.28 -5.24 -10.44
CA TYR A 79 -8.34 -5.11 -11.55
C TYR A 79 -7.25 -4.11 -11.19
N SER A 80 -6.04 -4.62 -11.01
CA SER A 80 -4.87 -3.77 -10.88
C SER A 80 -4.59 -3.08 -12.21
N SER A 81 -4.29 -1.80 -12.16
CA SER A 81 -3.92 -1.02 -13.34
C SER A 81 -2.43 -0.70 -13.37
N ALA A 82 -1.89 -0.59 -14.58
CA ALA A 82 -0.54 -0.11 -14.80
C ALA A 82 -0.55 1.04 -15.80
N SER A 83 0.26 2.06 -15.56
CA SER A 83 0.44 3.18 -16.49
C SER A 83 1.88 3.62 -16.53
N ILE A 84 2.28 4.20 -17.67
CA ILE A 84 3.59 4.84 -17.81
C ILE A 84 3.42 6.34 -17.97
N ARG A 85 4.35 7.11 -17.41
CA ARG A 85 4.41 8.56 -17.46
C ARG A 85 5.82 9.01 -17.81
N TYR A 86 5.94 9.87 -18.79
CA TYR A 86 7.21 10.37 -19.27
C TYR A 86 7.49 11.72 -18.64
N VAL A 87 8.49 11.77 -17.78
CA VAL A 87 8.82 12.99 -17.02
C VAL A 87 9.47 14.01 -17.92
N LEU A 88 9.00 15.25 -17.86
CA LEU A 88 9.54 16.37 -18.58
C LEU A 88 10.68 17.01 -17.78
N ILE A 89 11.83 17.15 -18.41
CA ILE A 89 13.01 17.84 -17.84
C ILE A 89 13.55 18.81 -18.87
N ASP A 90 13.50 20.11 -18.54
CA ASP A 90 13.93 21.17 -19.46
C ASP A 90 15.41 21.10 -19.81
N ASN A 91 16.26 20.69 -18.87
CA ASN A 91 17.69 20.64 -19.05
C ASN A 91 18.33 19.53 -18.21
N LEU A 92 19.02 18.60 -18.87
CA LEU A 92 19.78 17.50 -18.26
C LEU A 92 21.25 17.84 -17.98
N ASN A 93 21.69 19.07 -18.21
CA ASN A 93 23.09 19.42 -17.99
C ASN A 93 23.40 19.44 -16.48
N VAL A 94 24.34 18.62 -16.08
CA VAL A 94 24.85 18.55 -14.71
C VAL A 94 26.08 19.46 -14.61
N THR A 95 26.00 20.52 -13.83
CA THR A 95 27.13 21.38 -13.50
C THR A 95 28.00 20.74 -12.42
N GLU A 96 29.32 20.80 -12.55
CA GLU A 96 30.32 20.26 -11.61
C GLU A 96 30.06 18.77 -11.26
N PRO A 97 30.02 17.87 -12.26
CA PRO A 97 29.63 16.48 -12.01
C PRO A 97 30.55 15.75 -11.02
N GLU A 98 31.85 16.02 -11.02
CA GLU A 98 32.81 15.43 -10.09
C GLU A 98 32.47 15.79 -8.63
N LYS A 99 32.06 17.03 -8.37
CA LYS A 99 31.65 17.48 -7.04
C LYS A 99 30.36 16.80 -6.62
N LYS A 100 29.34 16.76 -7.48
CA LYS A 100 28.08 16.05 -7.21
C LYS A 100 28.30 14.56 -6.92
N ILE A 101 29.21 13.91 -7.65
CA ILE A 101 29.58 12.51 -7.40
C ILE A 101 30.24 12.36 -6.03
N LYS A 102 31.15 13.28 -5.65
CA LYS A 102 31.76 13.26 -4.30
C LYS A 102 30.74 13.41 -3.19
N ASP A 103 29.83 14.38 -3.34
CA ASP A 103 28.74 14.64 -2.39
C ASP A 103 27.82 13.42 -2.27
N PHE A 104 27.44 12.81 -3.40
CA PHE A 104 26.62 11.59 -3.43
C PHE A 104 27.28 10.40 -2.72
N LEU A 105 28.60 10.27 -2.86
CA LEU A 105 29.37 9.20 -2.21
C LEU A 105 29.74 9.51 -0.76
N ASN A 106 29.49 10.73 -0.27
CA ASN A 106 29.98 11.24 1.01
C ASN A 106 31.52 11.06 1.19
N LYS A 107 32.28 11.34 0.11
CA LYS A 107 33.74 11.11 0.06
C LYS A 107 34.51 12.35 -0.37
N ASP A 108 34.88 13.20 0.56
CA ASP A 108 35.60 14.45 0.28
C ASP A 108 37.08 14.25 -0.12
N ARG A 109 37.70 13.14 0.32
CA ARG A 109 39.14 12.87 0.15
C ARG A 109 39.44 11.89 -0.97
N CYS A 110 38.70 11.98 -2.08
CA CYS A 110 38.92 11.15 -3.26
C CYS A 110 39.06 12.03 -4.50
N ASN A 111 39.70 11.49 -5.52
CA ASN A 111 39.69 12.07 -6.84
C ASN A 111 38.73 11.31 -7.74
N ILE A 112 37.89 12.03 -8.47
CA ILE A 112 36.89 11.47 -9.40
C ILE A 112 37.36 11.83 -10.81
N GLU A 113 37.47 10.82 -11.65
CA GLU A 113 37.73 10.97 -13.09
C GLU A 113 36.54 10.42 -13.85
N ILE A 114 35.84 11.25 -14.63
CA ILE A 114 34.71 10.85 -15.44
C ILE A 114 35.23 10.16 -16.67
N ILE A 115 34.82 8.90 -16.88
CA ILE A 115 35.19 8.08 -18.02
C ILE A 115 34.16 8.21 -19.13
N GLU A 116 32.89 8.25 -18.76
CA GLU A 116 31.76 8.23 -19.71
C GLU A 116 30.63 9.08 -19.18
N GLN A 117 29.95 9.79 -20.05
CA GLN A 117 28.78 10.60 -19.71
C GLN A 117 27.76 10.49 -20.83
N ASP A 118 26.57 9.97 -20.52
CA ASP A 118 25.50 9.72 -21.47
C ASP A 118 24.12 10.13 -20.92
N LYS A 119 23.22 10.48 -21.85
CA LYS A 119 21.82 10.67 -21.56
C LYS A 119 21.10 9.34 -21.66
N CYS A 120 20.35 8.97 -20.65
CA CYS A 120 19.57 7.74 -20.67
C CYS A 120 18.25 7.89 -19.92
N ILE A 121 17.39 6.87 -20.02
CA ILE A 121 16.14 6.78 -19.26
C ILE A 121 16.36 5.88 -18.04
N ASN A 122 15.98 6.37 -16.87
CA ASN A 122 15.81 5.57 -15.67
C ASN A 122 14.33 5.45 -15.33
N TYR A 123 13.93 4.30 -14.79
CA TYR A 123 12.55 4.07 -14.37
C TYR A 123 12.39 4.10 -12.86
N PHE A 124 11.36 4.82 -12.42
CA PHE A 124 10.86 4.76 -11.04
C PHE A 124 9.45 4.17 -11.06
N ALA A 125 9.26 3.06 -10.38
CA ALA A 125 7.94 2.42 -10.29
C ALA A 125 7.28 2.75 -8.96
N LYS A 126 6.15 3.46 -9.01
CA LYS A 126 5.29 3.72 -7.87
C LYS A 126 4.28 2.59 -7.76
N TYR A 127 4.33 1.83 -6.68
CA TYR A 127 3.37 0.80 -6.32
C TYR A 127 2.43 1.34 -5.24
N SER A 128 1.12 1.27 -5.48
CA SER A 128 0.09 1.72 -4.55
C SER A 128 -0.62 0.52 -3.94
N PHE A 129 -0.74 0.52 -2.62
CA PHE A 129 -1.39 -0.53 -1.85
C PHE A 129 -2.47 0.06 -0.96
N LYS A 130 -3.59 -0.64 -0.84
CA LYS A 130 -4.57 -0.44 0.22
C LYS A 130 -4.25 -1.44 1.33
N VAL A 131 -4.12 -0.96 2.55
CA VAL A 131 -3.88 -1.80 3.73
C VAL A 131 -5.05 -1.67 4.68
N ASN A 132 -5.72 -2.78 4.94
CA ASN A 132 -6.80 -2.88 5.89
C ASN A 132 -6.24 -3.41 7.21
N TYR A 133 -6.33 -2.63 8.28
CA TYR A 133 -6.00 -3.04 9.63
C TYR A 133 -7.28 -3.47 10.34
N ILE A 134 -7.42 -4.77 10.58
CA ILE A 134 -8.64 -5.41 11.09
C ILE A 134 -8.45 -5.75 12.55
N SER A 135 -9.26 -5.13 13.42
CA SER A 135 -9.44 -5.43 14.84
C SER A 135 -10.94 -5.42 15.13
N ASP A 136 -11.39 -4.84 16.23
CA ASP A 136 -12.82 -4.56 16.47
C ASP A 136 -13.40 -3.57 15.44
N ASN A 137 -12.55 -2.71 14.89
CA ASN A 137 -12.84 -1.82 13.77
C ASN A 137 -11.89 -2.09 12.61
N VAL A 138 -12.31 -1.74 11.40
CA VAL A 138 -11.46 -1.77 10.22
C VAL A 138 -10.96 -0.37 9.95
N VAL A 139 -9.62 -0.21 9.92
CA VAL A 139 -8.97 1.04 9.50
C VAL A 139 -8.31 0.79 8.16
N GLU A 140 -8.66 1.62 7.17
CA GLU A 140 -8.11 1.53 5.83
C GLU A 140 -7.08 2.64 5.60
N GLU A 141 -5.91 2.28 5.11
CA GLU A 141 -4.85 3.22 4.74
C GLU A 141 -4.34 2.94 3.33
N PHE A 142 -3.97 4.01 2.62
CA PHE A 142 -3.31 3.91 1.32
C PHE A 142 -1.83 4.20 1.46
N GLU A 143 -1.01 3.24 1.02
CA GLU A 143 0.44 3.31 1.07
C GLU A 143 1.01 3.33 -0.34
N ASN A 144 1.94 4.25 -0.57
CA ASN A 144 2.62 4.38 -1.85
C ASN A 144 4.12 4.17 -1.65
N LEU A 145 4.70 3.27 -2.43
CA LEU A 145 6.13 3.00 -2.43
C LEU A 145 6.68 3.26 -3.82
N VAL A 146 7.74 4.06 -3.89
CA VAL A 146 8.47 4.30 -5.14
C VAL A 146 9.78 3.52 -5.11
N ILE A 147 9.96 2.65 -6.08
CA ILE A 147 11.18 1.86 -6.27
C ILE A 147 11.96 2.45 -7.46
N ASP A 148 13.21 2.77 -7.23
CA ASP A 148 14.16 3.03 -8.30
C ASP A 148 14.54 1.72 -8.96
N MET A 149 14.18 1.56 -10.23
CA MET A 149 14.33 0.29 -10.96
C MET A 149 15.77 -0.02 -11.37
N ASN A 150 16.68 0.95 -11.23
CA ASN A 150 18.09 0.73 -11.50
C ASN A 150 18.79 -0.03 -10.34
N ASN A 151 18.45 0.30 -9.09
CA ASN A 151 19.10 -0.28 -7.91
C ASN A 151 18.14 -1.08 -7.02
N LEU A 152 16.86 -1.13 -7.36
CA LEU A 152 15.78 -1.79 -6.63
C LEU A 152 15.63 -1.29 -5.17
N CYS A 153 15.95 -0.03 -4.93
CA CYS A 153 15.83 0.62 -3.63
C CYS A 153 14.59 1.54 -3.57
N VAL A 154 14.05 1.72 -2.36
CA VAL A 154 12.98 2.69 -2.13
C VAL A 154 13.53 4.11 -2.29
N SER A 155 12.96 4.87 -3.22
CA SER A 155 13.31 6.27 -3.47
C SER A 155 12.36 7.22 -2.75
N LYS A 156 12.72 7.62 -1.52
CA LYS A 156 11.94 8.58 -0.75
C LYS A 156 11.96 9.98 -1.40
N SER A 157 13.13 10.43 -1.86
CA SER A 157 13.29 11.74 -2.49
C SER A 157 12.42 11.89 -3.73
N PHE A 158 12.34 10.88 -4.58
CA PHE A 158 11.45 10.90 -5.75
C PHE A 158 9.98 10.90 -5.33
N SER A 159 9.62 10.11 -4.31
CA SER A 159 8.26 10.05 -3.76
C SER A 159 7.79 11.40 -3.21
N GLU A 160 8.64 12.12 -2.49
CA GLU A 160 8.34 13.44 -1.91
C GLU A 160 8.14 14.53 -2.98
N ASN A 161 8.84 14.42 -4.10
CA ASN A 161 8.80 15.39 -5.19
C ASN A 161 7.77 15.07 -6.29
N LEU A 162 7.00 13.97 -6.16
CA LEU A 162 6.05 13.54 -7.19
C LEU A 162 5.01 14.61 -7.57
N SER A 163 4.57 15.44 -6.63
CA SER A 163 3.59 16.50 -6.87
C SER A 163 4.12 17.67 -7.71
N SER A 164 5.43 17.83 -7.78
CA SER A 164 6.11 18.89 -8.55
C SER A 164 6.62 18.44 -9.91
N ILE A 165 6.44 17.14 -10.25
CA ILE A 165 6.92 16.57 -11.49
C ILE A 165 5.89 16.76 -12.61
N PHE A 166 6.29 17.39 -13.70
CA PHE A 166 5.52 17.45 -14.93
C PHE A 166 5.79 16.21 -15.79
N TYR A 167 4.75 15.66 -16.41
CA TYR A 167 4.85 14.45 -17.21
C TYR A 167 3.82 14.45 -18.34
N GLU A 168 4.14 13.67 -19.38
CA GLU A 168 3.29 13.41 -20.53
C GLU A 168 2.94 11.92 -20.61
N THR A 169 1.91 11.59 -21.40
CA THR A 169 1.53 10.20 -21.68
C THR A 169 2.36 9.58 -22.82
N ASN A 170 2.95 10.42 -23.65
CA ASN A 170 3.80 10.01 -24.78
C ASN A 170 5.27 10.32 -24.50
N PRO A 171 6.22 9.50 -25.00
CA PRO A 171 7.63 9.76 -24.82
C PRO A 171 8.04 11.05 -25.56
N GLN A 172 8.79 11.90 -24.85
CA GLN A 172 9.32 13.15 -25.38
C GLN A 172 10.80 13.03 -25.76
N TYR A 173 11.47 11.96 -25.34
CA TYR A 173 12.89 11.73 -25.52
C TYR A 173 13.14 10.30 -26.01
N ASP A 174 14.02 10.13 -26.96
CA ASP A 174 14.50 8.84 -27.47
C ASP A 174 15.90 8.55 -26.91
N TYR A 175 15.99 8.46 -25.58
CA TYR A 175 17.23 8.09 -24.91
C TYR A 175 17.26 6.59 -24.62
N PRO A 176 18.44 5.94 -24.69
CA PRO A 176 18.58 4.53 -24.37
C PRO A 176 18.25 4.23 -22.90
N LEU A 177 17.94 2.99 -22.61
CA LEU A 177 17.80 2.49 -21.24
C LEU A 177 19.18 2.36 -20.60
N ASN A 178 19.30 2.77 -19.34
CA ASN A 178 20.53 2.65 -18.58
C ASN A 178 20.86 1.21 -18.22
N CYS A 179 19.82 0.39 -17.93
CA CYS A 179 19.99 -1.01 -17.53
C CYS A 179 18.79 -1.85 -17.95
N SER A 180 18.90 -3.17 -17.81
CA SER A 180 17.74 -4.06 -17.90
C SER A 180 16.83 -3.83 -16.72
N VAL A 181 15.54 -3.60 -16.97
CA VAL A 181 14.54 -3.32 -15.94
C VAL A 181 13.75 -4.58 -15.65
N ASP A 182 13.77 -5.03 -14.40
CA ASP A 182 12.94 -6.13 -13.92
C ASP A 182 11.83 -5.59 -12.99
N PHE A 183 10.67 -5.29 -13.58
CA PHE A 183 9.51 -4.79 -12.83
C PHE A 183 8.95 -5.81 -11.83
N LEU A 184 9.11 -7.10 -12.09
CA LEU A 184 8.66 -8.15 -11.16
C LEU A 184 9.51 -8.15 -9.88
N GLU A 185 10.82 -8.01 -10.03
CA GLU A 185 11.69 -7.91 -8.85
C GLU A 185 11.45 -6.62 -8.07
N GLY A 186 11.20 -5.50 -8.77
CA GLY A 186 10.76 -4.24 -8.14
C GLY A 186 9.48 -4.41 -7.33
N PHE A 187 8.49 -5.10 -7.89
CA PHE A 187 7.23 -5.40 -7.19
C PHE A 187 7.46 -6.26 -5.94
N LYS A 188 8.28 -7.33 -6.03
CA LYS A 188 8.62 -8.16 -4.87
C LYS A 188 9.29 -7.36 -3.75
N LYS A 189 10.15 -6.39 -4.10
CA LYS A 189 10.76 -5.47 -3.13
C LYS A 189 9.72 -4.57 -2.47
N ALA A 190 8.78 -4.01 -3.26
CA ALA A 190 7.69 -3.20 -2.74
C ALA A 190 6.80 -4.00 -1.78
N VAL A 191 6.44 -5.24 -2.13
CA VAL A 191 5.64 -6.13 -1.26
C VAL A 191 6.36 -6.39 0.07
N LYS A 192 7.64 -6.74 0.07
CA LYS A 192 8.39 -6.93 1.32
C LYS A 192 8.43 -5.67 2.18
N GLN A 193 8.56 -4.52 1.55
CA GLN A 193 8.62 -3.25 2.27
C GLN A 193 7.25 -2.90 2.88
N ILE A 194 6.16 -3.07 2.14
CA ILE A 194 4.82 -2.78 2.66
C ILE A 194 4.41 -3.76 3.77
N GLU A 195 4.80 -5.04 3.69
CA GLU A 195 4.62 -6.01 4.77
C GLU A 195 5.30 -5.54 6.06
N SER A 196 6.54 -5.04 5.96
CA SER A 196 7.28 -4.50 7.10
C SER A 196 6.61 -3.26 7.69
N ILE A 197 6.18 -2.33 6.85
CA ILE A 197 5.46 -1.11 7.27
C ILE A 197 4.13 -1.48 7.93
N SER A 198 3.37 -2.37 7.32
CA SER A 198 2.08 -2.82 7.82
C SER A 198 2.22 -3.50 9.19
N LYS A 199 3.22 -4.37 9.36
CA LYS A 199 3.50 -5.02 10.65
C LYS A 199 3.87 -4.01 11.73
N PHE A 200 4.69 -3.01 11.40
CA PHE A 200 5.04 -1.94 12.35
C PHE A 200 3.81 -1.12 12.74
N LYS A 201 2.98 -0.72 11.77
CA LYS A 201 1.75 0.03 12.03
C LYS A 201 0.72 -0.78 12.80
N SER A 202 0.53 -2.07 12.49
CA SER A 202 -0.36 -2.97 13.25
C SER A 202 -0.04 -2.96 14.74
N ASN A 203 1.25 -2.98 15.10
CA ASN A 203 1.68 -2.91 16.48
C ASN A 203 1.31 -1.56 17.16
N ASN A 204 1.28 -0.46 16.39
CA ASN A 204 0.90 0.85 16.90
C ASN A 204 -0.61 1.00 17.09
N PHE A 205 -1.43 0.29 16.33
CA PHE A 205 -2.88 0.27 16.50
C PHE A 205 -3.34 -0.54 17.73
N ILE A 206 -2.46 -1.37 18.31
CA ILE A 206 -2.77 -2.10 19.53
C ILE A 206 -2.86 -1.09 20.68
N ASN A 207 -4.05 -0.96 21.27
CA ASN A 207 -4.20 -0.18 22.49
C ASN A 207 -3.56 -0.92 23.68
N THR A 208 -2.24 -0.80 23.79
CA THR A 208 -1.43 -1.49 24.80
C THR A 208 -1.89 -1.16 26.23
N SER A 209 -2.37 0.07 26.48
CA SER A 209 -2.86 0.47 27.80
C SER A 209 -4.16 -0.23 28.18
N ALA A 210 -5.13 -0.34 27.24
CA ALA A 210 -6.38 -1.05 27.49
C ALA A 210 -6.14 -2.56 27.64
N LYS A 211 -5.32 -3.15 26.76
CA LYS A 211 -4.92 -4.56 26.83
C LYS A 211 -4.28 -4.88 28.18
N TYR A 212 -3.36 -4.03 28.65
CA TYR A 212 -2.69 -4.21 29.96
C TYR A 212 -3.70 -4.19 31.09
N LYS A 213 -4.59 -3.20 31.15
CA LYS A 213 -5.61 -3.07 32.21
C LYS A 213 -6.55 -4.28 32.26
N GLU A 214 -7.01 -4.77 31.09
CA GLU A 214 -7.86 -5.96 31.05
C GLU A 214 -7.11 -7.22 31.51
N THR A 215 -5.88 -7.40 31.06
CA THR A 215 -5.02 -8.51 31.45
C THR A 215 -4.75 -8.50 32.97
N GLU A 216 -4.46 -7.33 33.54
CA GLU A 216 -4.23 -7.15 34.98
C GLU A 216 -5.48 -7.46 35.78
N ARG A 217 -6.65 -6.95 35.37
CA ARG A 217 -7.94 -7.24 36.02
C ARG A 217 -8.26 -8.74 36.08
N ILE A 218 -8.02 -9.48 34.98
CA ILE A 218 -8.23 -10.93 34.94
C ILE A 218 -7.23 -11.63 35.85
N ASN A 219 -5.98 -11.25 35.84
CA ASN A 219 -4.97 -11.82 36.72
C ASN A 219 -5.30 -11.64 38.19
N GLU A 220 -5.68 -10.44 38.59
CA GLU A 220 -6.08 -10.12 39.98
C GLU A 220 -7.32 -10.89 40.40
N TYR A 221 -8.32 -10.97 39.53
CA TYR A 221 -9.56 -11.70 39.80
C TYR A 221 -9.30 -13.18 40.08
N TYR A 222 -8.62 -13.89 39.19
CA TYR A 222 -8.33 -15.31 39.38
C TYR A 222 -7.34 -15.58 40.51
N GLN A 223 -6.42 -14.67 40.75
CA GLN A 223 -5.52 -14.74 41.89
C GLN A 223 -6.30 -14.63 43.23
N SER A 224 -7.26 -13.74 43.31
CA SER A 224 -8.11 -13.60 44.51
C SER A 224 -8.95 -14.88 44.78
N LEU A 225 -9.50 -15.47 43.73
CA LEU A 225 -10.26 -16.73 43.82
C LEU A 225 -9.39 -17.89 44.33
N LYS A 226 -8.14 -18.00 43.82
CA LYS A 226 -7.19 -19.02 44.29
C LYS A 226 -6.82 -18.84 45.75
N ILE A 227 -6.48 -17.62 46.15
CA ILE A 227 -6.16 -17.31 47.57
C ILE A 227 -7.31 -17.67 48.47
N GLU A 228 -8.55 -17.38 48.04
CA GLU A 228 -9.75 -17.74 48.83
C GLU A 228 -9.93 -19.26 48.93
N ALA A 229 -9.75 -19.99 47.80
CA ALA A 229 -9.85 -21.45 47.80
C ALA A 229 -8.76 -22.09 48.69
N GLU A 230 -7.53 -21.60 48.61
CA GLU A 230 -6.43 -22.04 49.46
C GLU A 230 -6.67 -21.76 50.95
N LYS A 231 -7.19 -20.58 51.31
CA LYS A 231 -7.61 -20.25 52.69
C LYS A 231 -8.67 -21.20 53.19
N ARG A 232 -9.64 -21.56 52.31
CA ARG A 232 -10.70 -22.53 52.69
C ARG A 232 -10.15 -23.94 52.89
N MET A 233 -9.14 -24.36 52.07
CA MET A 233 -8.46 -25.66 52.22
C MET A 233 -7.69 -25.78 53.54
N LYS A 234 -7.18 -24.68 54.12
CA LYS A 234 -6.41 -24.67 55.37
C LYS A 234 -7.28 -24.70 56.62
N ARG A 235 -8.62 -24.75 56.53
CA ARG A 235 -9.52 -24.83 57.70
C ARG A 235 -9.36 -26.17 58.40
N LYS A 236 -9.32 -26.14 59.74
CA LYS A 236 -9.31 -27.36 60.59
C LYS A 236 -10.56 -28.19 60.36
N ASN A 237 -10.42 -29.52 60.26
CA ASN A 237 -11.51 -30.50 60.10
C ASN A 237 -12.13 -30.56 58.69
N LEU A 238 -11.39 -30.29 57.64
CA LEU A 238 -11.89 -30.52 56.28
C LEU A 238 -11.68 -31.99 55.89
N SER A 239 -12.68 -32.63 55.26
CA SER A 239 -12.52 -33.97 54.71
C SER A 239 -11.60 -33.97 53.50
N GLN A 240 -10.94 -35.11 53.25
CA GLN A 240 -10.02 -35.26 52.10
C GLN A 240 -10.73 -35.01 50.75
N GLU A 241 -12.01 -35.40 50.66
CA GLU A 241 -12.84 -35.14 49.47
C GLU A 241 -12.98 -33.65 49.17
N LYS A 242 -13.28 -32.85 50.18
CA LYS A 242 -13.40 -31.39 50.06
C LYS A 242 -12.08 -30.72 49.70
N ILE A 243 -10.95 -31.23 50.21
CA ILE A 243 -9.64 -30.76 49.80
C ILE A 243 -9.39 -31.04 48.31
N ASN A 244 -9.78 -32.23 47.84
CA ASN A 244 -9.63 -32.58 46.41
C ASN A 244 -10.57 -31.75 45.51
N GLU A 245 -11.77 -31.41 45.96
CA GLU A 245 -12.67 -30.49 45.27
C GLU A 245 -12.05 -29.08 45.11
N TYR A 246 -11.46 -28.53 46.17
CA TYR A 246 -10.79 -27.22 46.08
C TYR A 246 -9.58 -27.26 45.16
N LYS A 247 -8.76 -28.34 45.20
CA LYS A 247 -7.67 -28.52 44.25
C LYS A 247 -8.17 -28.57 42.82
N HIS A 248 -9.27 -29.24 42.57
CA HIS A 248 -9.90 -29.28 41.26
C HIS A 248 -10.40 -27.91 40.83
N LYS A 249 -11.05 -27.14 41.72
CA LYS A 249 -11.48 -25.75 41.44
C LYS A 249 -10.31 -24.85 41.09
N ILE A 250 -9.18 -24.93 41.79
CA ILE A 250 -7.99 -24.14 41.47
C ILE A 250 -7.48 -24.44 40.06
N ARG A 251 -7.47 -25.72 39.66
CA ARG A 251 -7.08 -26.08 38.28
C ARG A 251 -8.04 -25.51 37.23
N LEU A 252 -9.36 -25.55 37.54
CA LEU A 252 -10.36 -24.95 36.63
C LEU A 252 -10.18 -23.43 36.51
N TYR A 253 -9.81 -22.74 37.61
CA TYR A 253 -9.53 -21.30 37.59
C TYR A 253 -8.29 -21.00 36.69
N ASP A 254 -7.25 -21.86 36.69
CA ASP A 254 -6.10 -21.71 35.80
C ASP A 254 -6.51 -21.83 34.33
N ILE A 255 -7.27 -22.90 34.02
CA ILE A 255 -7.72 -23.14 32.63
C ILE A 255 -8.60 -21.99 32.14
N GLU A 256 -9.53 -21.52 32.95
CA GLU A 256 -10.43 -20.44 32.55
C GLU A 256 -9.71 -19.10 32.45
N LYS A 257 -8.77 -18.83 33.35
CA LYS A 257 -7.88 -17.68 33.26
C LYS A 257 -7.12 -17.66 31.95
N ASP A 258 -6.46 -18.78 31.59
CA ASP A 258 -5.67 -18.89 30.38
C ASP A 258 -6.55 -18.73 29.12
N ARG A 259 -7.79 -19.27 29.15
CA ARG A 259 -8.77 -19.07 28.08
C ARG A 259 -9.08 -17.59 27.88
N GLN A 260 -9.41 -16.87 28.97
CA GLN A 260 -9.75 -15.44 28.90
C GLN A 260 -8.55 -14.56 28.51
N LEU A 261 -7.35 -14.91 28.95
CA LEU A 261 -6.13 -14.22 28.51
C LEU A 261 -5.87 -14.41 26.99
N ASN A 262 -6.11 -15.62 26.48
CA ASN A 262 -5.98 -15.87 25.05
C ASN A 262 -7.05 -15.11 24.24
N GLU A 263 -8.29 -15.03 24.72
CA GLU A 263 -9.32 -14.19 24.08
C GLU A 263 -8.93 -12.70 24.03
N ILE A 264 -8.31 -12.18 25.08
CA ILE A 264 -7.77 -10.81 25.07
C ILE A 264 -6.67 -10.69 24.02
N ILE A 265 -5.73 -11.64 23.97
CA ILE A 265 -4.64 -11.61 22.98
C ILE A 265 -5.21 -11.60 21.56
N GLU A 266 -6.20 -12.43 21.27
CA GLU A 266 -6.85 -12.49 19.96
C GLU A 266 -7.61 -11.20 19.62
N ARG A 267 -8.36 -10.62 20.58
CA ARG A 267 -9.09 -9.37 20.39
C ARG A 267 -8.19 -8.18 20.08
N TYR A 268 -7.05 -8.08 20.77
CA TYR A 268 -6.09 -7.00 20.54
C TYR A 268 -5.08 -7.31 19.44
N ASN A 269 -5.19 -8.45 18.75
CA ASN A 269 -4.35 -8.79 17.62
C ASN A 269 -4.89 -8.13 16.35
N VAL A 270 -4.19 -7.08 15.87
CA VAL A 270 -4.54 -6.40 14.63
C VAL A 270 -4.00 -7.19 13.45
N LYS A 271 -4.90 -7.72 12.63
CA LYS A 271 -4.55 -8.36 11.36
C LYS A 271 -4.46 -7.29 10.27
N SER A 272 -3.45 -7.40 9.42
CA SER A 272 -3.33 -6.54 8.24
C SER A 272 -3.58 -7.34 6.96
N GLU A 273 -4.42 -6.79 6.10
CA GLU A 273 -4.67 -7.28 4.75
C GLU A 273 -4.09 -6.26 3.76
N ILE A 274 -3.22 -6.70 2.86
CA ILE A 274 -2.55 -5.84 1.89
C ILE A 274 -3.11 -6.14 0.52
N ILE A 275 -3.68 -5.13 -0.13
CA ILE A 275 -4.31 -5.23 -1.44
C ILE A 275 -3.54 -4.31 -2.40
N PHE A 276 -2.95 -4.91 -3.43
CA PHE A 276 -2.30 -4.14 -4.50
C PHE A 276 -3.36 -3.44 -5.37
N GLN A 277 -3.17 -2.15 -5.64
CA GLN A 277 -4.12 -1.31 -6.37
C GLN A 277 -3.62 -1.01 -7.79
N ASN A 278 -2.48 -0.35 -7.89
CA ASN A 278 -1.94 0.07 -9.18
C ASN A 278 -0.43 0.26 -9.17
N THR A 279 0.13 0.34 -10.38
CA THR A 279 1.51 0.74 -10.61
C THR A 279 1.53 1.92 -11.59
N VAL A 280 2.32 2.93 -11.25
CA VAL A 280 2.67 4.01 -12.16
C VAL A 280 4.17 4.00 -12.38
N VAL A 281 4.60 3.79 -13.61
CA VAL A 281 6.01 3.82 -13.99
C VAL A 281 6.34 5.21 -14.50
N TYR A 282 7.33 5.85 -13.93
CA TYR A 282 7.88 7.13 -14.38
C TYR A 282 9.16 6.89 -15.16
N ALA A 283 9.14 7.22 -16.45
CA ALA A 283 10.31 7.23 -17.30
C ALA A 283 10.99 8.59 -17.16
N VAL A 284 12.13 8.61 -16.50
CA VAL A 284 12.84 9.84 -16.11
C VAL A 284 14.12 9.97 -16.93
N PRO A 285 14.27 11.03 -17.74
CA PRO A 285 15.55 11.34 -18.37
C PRO A 285 16.59 11.66 -17.30
N VAL A 286 17.75 11.02 -17.39
CA VAL A 286 18.85 11.21 -16.44
C VAL A 286 20.19 11.33 -17.20
N MET A 287 21.14 11.99 -16.56
CA MET A 287 22.53 11.98 -17.01
C MET A 287 23.26 10.86 -16.26
N TYR A 288 23.73 9.88 -17.00
CA TYR A 288 24.54 8.77 -16.50
C TYR A 288 26.01 9.15 -16.52
N PHE A 289 26.73 8.82 -15.46
CA PHE A 289 28.16 8.98 -15.33
C PHE A 289 28.80 7.66 -14.95
N ARG A 290 29.83 7.27 -15.71
CA ARG A 290 30.78 6.25 -15.33
C ARG A 290 32.07 6.91 -14.91
N TYR A 291 32.56 6.61 -13.74
CA TYR A 291 33.70 7.29 -13.16
C TYR A 291 34.69 6.31 -12.54
N LYS A 292 35.94 6.75 -12.41
CA LYS A 292 36.99 6.12 -11.63
C LYS A 292 37.23 6.92 -10.38
N LEU A 293 37.13 6.25 -9.23
CA LEU A 293 37.37 6.84 -7.92
C LEU A 293 38.75 6.40 -7.43
N THR A 294 39.65 7.34 -7.22
CA THR A 294 40.98 7.09 -6.67
C THR A 294 41.10 7.73 -5.30
N SER A 295 41.71 7.03 -4.33
CA SER A 295 41.99 7.54 -2.99
C SER A 295 43.38 7.10 -2.54
N ARG A 296 43.87 7.67 -1.42
CA ARG A 296 45.18 7.26 -0.85
C ARG A 296 45.19 5.76 -0.49
N ASN A 297 44.07 5.17 -0.16
CA ASN A 297 43.95 3.76 0.24
C ASN A 297 43.71 2.84 -0.96
N GLU A 298 43.31 3.38 -2.12
CA GLU A 298 43.01 2.65 -3.36
C GLU A 298 43.62 3.40 -4.56
N PRO A 299 44.93 3.35 -4.76
CA PRO A 299 45.60 4.09 -5.81
C PRO A 299 45.25 3.58 -7.21
N ASP A 300 44.96 2.30 -7.39
CA ASP A 300 44.55 1.70 -8.65
C ASP A 300 43.14 2.13 -9.11
N GLY A 301 42.37 2.70 -8.19
CA GLY A 301 41.04 3.24 -8.42
C GLY A 301 39.96 2.20 -8.56
N LYS A 302 38.76 2.56 -8.11
CA LYS A 302 37.54 1.75 -8.22
C LYS A 302 36.61 2.35 -9.27
N LEU A 303 36.09 1.53 -10.17
CA LEU A 303 35.05 1.92 -11.12
C LEU A 303 33.70 2.00 -10.40
N GLY A 304 32.97 3.06 -10.69
CA GLY A 304 31.60 3.26 -10.23
C GLY A 304 30.73 3.90 -11.29
N SER A 305 29.44 3.88 -11.07
CA SER A 305 28.46 4.58 -11.89
C SER A 305 27.40 5.25 -11.02
N CYS A 306 26.88 6.35 -11.49
CA CYS A 306 25.77 7.05 -10.88
C CYS A 306 24.97 7.80 -11.95
N TYR A 307 23.79 8.26 -11.57
CA TYR A 307 22.96 9.09 -12.44
C TYR A 307 22.38 10.25 -11.63
N PHE A 308 22.18 11.36 -12.33
CA PHE A 308 21.55 12.54 -11.77
C PHE A 308 20.42 13.00 -12.69
N ASN A 309 19.29 13.30 -12.11
CA ASN A 309 18.32 14.24 -12.63
C ASN A 309 18.57 15.58 -11.93
N LYS A 310 18.30 16.67 -12.56
CA LYS A 310 18.57 18.00 -12.02
C LYS A 310 18.03 18.23 -10.62
#